data_f1c9c21f86339743fa60a217f34968f1
#
_entry.id   f1c9c21f86339743fa60a217f34968f1
#
_cell.length_a   1.000
_cell.length_b   1.000
_cell.length_c   1.000
_cell.angle_alpha   90.00
_cell.angle_beta   90.00
_cell.angle_gamma   90.00
#
_symmetry.space_group_name_H-M   'P 1'
#
loop_
_entity.id
_entity.type
_entity.pdbx_description
1 polymer ?
#
loop_
_entity_poly.entity_id
_entity_poly.type
_entity_poly.pdbx_seq_one_letter_code
_entity_poly.pdbx_strand_id
1 'polypeptide(L)' 'MKNIDKSYLSKKINKLNKKIHRAEEQGDENKVFWRKMKLNKLKDKRKKIE' A
#
# COMPACT_ATOMS: atom_id res chain seq x y z
N MET A 1 -6.78 15.86 15.51
CA MET A 1 -7.41 14.87 15.19
C MET A 1 -7.08 14.38 13.95
N LYS A 2 -7.10 13.30 13.65
CA LYS A 2 -6.77 12.87 12.57
C LYS A 2 -7.72 12.26 11.88
N ASN A 3 -8.01 12.70 10.80
CA ASN A 3 -8.95 12.08 9.99
C ASN A 3 -8.25 11.40 8.90
N ILE A 4 -8.33 10.11 8.89
CA ILE A 4 -7.78 9.34 7.81
C ILE A 4 -8.91 9.14 6.84
N ASP A 5 -8.87 9.82 5.73
CA ASP A 5 -9.94 9.66 4.75
C ASP A 5 -9.46 8.81 3.58
N LYS A 6 -10.38 8.55 2.65
CA LYS A 6 -10.08 7.69 1.50
C LYS A 6 -8.98 8.26 0.62
N SER A 7 -8.96 9.57 0.47
CA SER A 7 -7.95 10.21 -0.37
C SER A 7 -6.56 9.93 0.15
N TYR A 8 -6.40 10.09 1.46
CA TYR A 8 -5.11 9.86 2.10
C TYR A 8 -4.66 8.42 1.89
N LEU A 9 -5.56 7.47 2.13
CA LEU A 9 -5.23 6.07 1.97
C LEU A 9 -4.97 5.71 0.51
N SER A 10 -5.73 6.29 -0.40
CA SER A 10 -5.51 6.05 -1.82
C SER A 10 -4.13 6.50 -2.26
N LYS A 11 -3.68 7.64 -1.76
CA LYS A 11 -2.33 8.12 -2.10
C LYS A 11 -1.26 7.18 -1.57
N LYS A 12 -1.44 6.70 -0.35
CA LYS A 12 -0.48 5.76 0.22
C LYS A 12 -0.46 4.46 -0.56
N ILE A 13 -1.63 3.97 -0.95
CA ILE A 13 -1.73 2.75 -1.73
C ILE A 13 -1.02 2.92 -3.07
N ASN A 14 -1.23 4.05 -3.73
CA ASN A 14 -0.57 4.30 -5.00
C ASN A 14 0.94 4.34 -4.88
N LYS A 15 1.45 5.00 -3.84
CA LYS A 15 2.88 5.05 -3.63
C LYS A 15 3.44 3.67 -3.38
N LEU A 16 2.74 2.88 -2.60
CA LEU A 16 3.19 1.54 -2.28
C LEU A 16 3.18 0.65 -3.50
N ASN A 17 2.16 0.80 -4.35
CA ASN A 17 2.12 0.06 -5.60
C ASN A 17 3.34 0.34 -6.47
N LYS A 18 3.74 1.60 -6.55
CA LYS A 18 4.92 1.95 -7.33
C LYS A 18 6.18 1.31 -6.75
N LYS A 19 6.27 1.29 -5.43
CA LYS A 19 7.43 0.67 -4.78
C LYS A 19 7.44 -0.84 -5.02
N ILE A 20 6.27 -1.46 -5.02
CA ILE A 20 6.17 -2.88 -5.31
C ILE A 20 6.64 -3.17 -6.73
N HIS A 21 6.22 -2.33 -7.67
CA HIS A 21 6.63 -2.48 -9.06
C HIS A 21 8.14 -2.43 -9.20
N ARG A 22 8.76 -1.47 -8.54
CA ARG A 22 10.21 -1.34 -8.61
C ARG A 22 10.91 -2.55 -8.00
N ALA A 23 10.38 -3.03 -6.88
CA ALA A 23 10.96 -4.20 -6.25
C ALA A 23 10.86 -5.42 -7.15
N GLU A 24 9.75 -5.54 -7.87
CA GLU A 24 9.57 -6.64 -8.81
C GLU A 24 10.58 -6.56 -9.95
N GLU A 25 10.83 -5.35 -10.43
CA GLU A 25 11.79 -5.17 -11.51
C GLU A 25 13.20 -5.50 -11.06
N GLN A 26 13.49 -5.24 -9.79
CA GLN A 26 14.81 -5.55 -9.25
C GLN A 26 14.95 -7.01 -8.85
N GLY A 27 13.84 -7.72 -8.87
CA GLY A 27 13.87 -9.13 -8.47
C GLY A 27 13.97 -9.34 -6.97
N ASP A 28 13.59 -8.33 -6.18
CA ASP A 28 13.70 -8.43 -4.73
C ASP A 28 12.39 -8.97 -4.17
N GLU A 29 12.28 -10.27 -4.13
CA GLU A 29 11.05 -10.93 -3.73
C GLU A 29 10.68 -10.65 -2.28
N ASN A 30 11.66 -10.52 -1.41
CA ASN A 30 11.39 -10.24 -0.01
C ASN A 30 10.70 -8.89 0.16
N LYS A 31 11.21 -7.88 -0.53
CA LYS A 31 10.60 -6.56 -0.45
C LYS A 31 9.21 -6.56 -1.03
N VAL A 32 9.01 -7.28 -2.13
CA VAL A 32 7.69 -7.38 -2.73
C VAL A 32 6.72 -7.99 -1.73
N PHE A 33 7.13 -9.07 -1.09
CA PHE A 33 6.28 -9.76 -0.13
C PHE A 33 5.85 -8.84 1.01
N TRP A 34 6.82 -8.17 1.65
CA TRP A 34 6.50 -7.31 2.78
C TRP A 34 5.65 -6.10 2.38
N ARG A 35 5.95 -5.54 1.24
CA ARG A 35 5.20 -4.38 0.77
C ARG A 35 3.78 -4.74 0.38
N LYS A 36 3.59 -5.93 -0.18
CA LYS A 36 2.25 -6.39 -0.50
C LYS A 36 1.43 -6.61 0.77
N MET A 37 2.07 -7.07 1.83
CA MET A 37 1.38 -7.23 3.10
C MET A 37 0.89 -5.88 3.62
N LYS A 38 1.74 -4.86 3.54
CA LYS A 38 1.34 -3.53 3.95
C LYS A 38 0.21 -3.00 3.07
N LEU A 39 0.31 -3.28 1.79
CA LEU A 39 -0.72 -2.85 0.86
C LEU A 39 -2.07 -3.44 1.23
N ASN A 40 -2.08 -4.72 1.55
CA ASN A 40 -3.33 -5.36 1.94
C ASN A 40 -3.92 -4.74 3.19
N LYS A 41 -3.08 -4.37 4.15
CA LYS A 41 -3.56 -3.72 5.36
C LYS A 41 -4.17 -2.36 5.04
N LEU A 42 -3.55 -1.61 4.15
CA LEU A 42 -4.08 -0.31 3.77
C LEU A 42 -5.40 -0.44 3.04
N LYS A 43 -5.51 -1.41 2.17
CA LYS A 43 -6.75 -1.66 1.45
C LYS A 43 -7.87 -2.05 2.41
N ASP A 44 -7.53 -2.83 3.42
CA ASP A 44 -8.48 -3.26 4.41
C ASP A 44 -8.99 -2.07 5.22
N LYS A 45 -8.08 -1.18 5.60
CA LYS A 45 -8.48 0.03 6.32
C LYS A 45 -9.38 0.90 5.47
N ARG A 46 -9.07 1.01 4.20
CA ARG A 46 -9.89 1.80 3.30
C ARG A 46 -11.30 1.25 3.21
N LYS A 47 -11.40 -0.06 3.20
CA LYS A 47 -12.70 -0.71 3.17
C LYS A 47 -13.51 -0.37 4.40
N LYS A 48 -12.88 -0.36 5.56
CA LYS A 48 -13.58 -0.10 6.80
C LYS A 48 -14.08 1.32 6.92
N ILE A 49 -13.44 2.23 6.24
CA ILE A 49 -13.87 3.63 6.27
C ILE A 49 -15.18 3.81 5.53
N GLU A 50 -15.42 3.04 4.52
CA GLU A 50 -16.66 3.11 3.80
C GLU A 50 -17.81 2.65 4.67
#